data_eb31e553b03bed4f2438638e93c5f85f
#
_entry.id   eb31e553b03bed4f2438638e93c5f85f
#
_cell.length_a   1.000
_cell.length_b   1.000
_cell.length_c   1.000
_cell.angle_alpha   90.00
_cell.angle_beta   90.00
_cell.angle_gamma   90.00
#
_symmetry.space_group_name_H-M   'P 1'
#
loop_
_entity.id
_entity.type
_entity.pdbx_description
1 polymer ?
#
loop_
_entity_poly.entity_id
_entity_poly.type
_entity_poly.pdbx_seq_one_letter_code
_entity_poly.pdbx_strand_id
1 'polypeptide(L)'
;MKKPVLTLLSIILLTAGCSQRPATTKIPLTSAHRGAATIAPENTMASVDSCIKYGVGNIECDVCISKDSVFYVLHDSTLDRTTNGTGAISQWLSADIDTLDAGSWFAPRFAGQRVLRLTDLLRKAKEHGLRITIDYRNGGLHQLLNLIKDEGMLENCNFTFSKEYHAKCFRKMAPEVR
;
A
#
# COMPACT_ATOMS: atom_id res chain seq x y z
N MET A 1 46.02 49.14 -53.27
CA MET A 1 46.14 47.90 -52.52
C MET A 1 44.93 47.73 -51.66
N LYS A 2 43.96 46.88 -52.06
CA LYS A 2 42.71 46.63 -51.33
C LYS A 2 42.87 45.33 -50.53
N LYS A 3 42.69 45.38 -49.20
CA LYS A 3 42.74 44.24 -48.31
C LYS A 3 41.42 43.46 -48.37
N PRO A 4 41.42 42.14 -48.38
CA PRO A 4 40.16 41.38 -48.34
C PRO A 4 39.64 41.33 -46.91
N VAL A 5 38.33 41.58 -46.76
CA VAL A 5 37.58 41.40 -45.52
C VAL A 5 37.16 39.93 -45.48
N LEU A 6 37.66 39.21 -44.49
CA LEU A 6 37.35 37.80 -44.22
C LEU A 6 36.06 37.77 -43.35
N THR A 7 34.93 37.42 -43.95
CA THR A 7 33.67 37.26 -43.24
C THR A 7 33.63 35.87 -42.58
N LEU A 8 33.72 35.82 -41.28
CA LEU A 8 33.61 34.60 -40.50
C LEU A 8 32.12 34.21 -40.42
N LEU A 9 31.74 33.15 -41.07
CA LEU A 9 30.37 32.59 -41.03
C LEU A 9 30.30 31.65 -39.84
N SER A 10 29.69 32.10 -38.72
CA SER A 10 29.45 31.26 -37.54
C SER A 10 28.29 30.34 -37.78
N ILE A 11 28.54 29.05 -37.95
CA ILE A 11 27.51 28.00 -38.02
C ILE A 11 27.11 27.64 -36.60
N ILE A 12 25.91 28.08 -36.16
CA ILE A 12 25.29 27.66 -34.92
C ILE A 12 24.66 26.28 -35.15
N LEU A 13 25.32 25.23 -34.66
CA LEU A 13 24.73 23.89 -34.60
C LEU A 13 23.66 23.87 -33.49
N LEU A 14 22.38 23.95 -33.88
CA LEU A 14 21.27 23.63 -33.00
C LEU A 14 21.25 22.12 -32.78
N THR A 15 21.83 21.64 -31.70
CA THR A 15 21.58 20.28 -31.22
C THR A 15 20.16 20.23 -30.64
N ALA A 16 19.22 19.74 -31.45
CA ALA A 16 17.90 19.35 -30.97
C ALA A 16 18.12 18.18 -30.00
N GLY A 17 18.24 18.47 -28.71
CA GLY A 17 18.23 17.47 -27.66
C GLY A 17 16.87 16.78 -27.68
N CYS A 18 16.83 15.60 -28.29
CA CYS A 18 15.68 14.71 -28.21
C CYS A 18 15.58 14.25 -26.74
N SER A 19 14.81 14.98 -25.94
CA SER A 19 14.42 14.54 -24.60
C SER A 19 13.53 13.32 -24.75
N GLN A 20 14.13 12.14 -24.78
CA GLN A 20 13.39 10.90 -24.65
C GLN A 20 12.81 10.90 -23.23
N ARG A 21 11.51 11.23 -23.12
CA ARG A 21 10.75 10.85 -21.93
C ARG A 21 10.94 9.35 -21.74
N PRO A 22 11.37 8.90 -20.55
CA PRO A 22 11.44 7.47 -20.30
C PRO A 22 10.04 6.91 -20.62
N ALA A 23 9.98 5.91 -21.51
CA ALA A 23 8.76 5.19 -21.77
C ALA A 23 8.24 4.72 -20.40
N THR A 24 7.08 5.22 -19.98
CA THR A 24 6.38 4.68 -18.83
C THR A 24 6.00 3.26 -19.23
N THR A 25 6.86 2.31 -18.90
CA THR A 25 6.50 0.91 -18.95
C THR A 25 5.27 0.80 -18.05
N LYS A 26 4.10 0.59 -18.67
CA LYS A 26 2.89 0.20 -17.93
C LYS A 26 3.24 -1.13 -17.28
N ILE A 27 3.72 -1.07 -16.05
CA ILE A 27 3.87 -2.27 -15.22
C ILE A 27 2.47 -2.88 -15.19
N PRO A 28 2.29 -4.15 -15.60
CA PRO A 28 1.00 -4.80 -15.46
C PRO A 28 0.55 -4.59 -14.01
N LEU A 29 -0.71 -4.24 -13.80
CA LEU A 29 -1.26 -4.02 -12.46
C LEU A 29 -1.32 -5.37 -11.73
N THR A 30 -0.16 -5.88 -11.35
CA THR A 30 -0.05 -7.06 -10.49
C THR A 30 -0.31 -6.61 -9.07
N SER A 31 -1.31 -7.21 -8.44
CA SER A 31 -1.61 -7.01 -7.03
C SER A 31 -0.98 -8.13 -6.22
N ALA A 32 -0.15 -7.80 -5.26
CA ALA A 32 0.41 -8.76 -4.32
C ALA A 32 -0.63 -9.07 -3.24
N HIS A 33 -1.22 -10.26 -3.31
CA HIS A 33 -2.23 -10.74 -2.35
C HIS A 33 -1.63 -10.87 -0.95
N ARG A 34 -2.12 -10.08 0.00
CA ARG A 34 -1.62 -9.92 1.38
C ARG A 34 -0.15 -9.52 1.44
N GLY A 35 0.31 -8.74 0.45
CA GLY A 35 1.70 -8.46 0.23
C GLY A 35 2.45 -9.62 -0.44
N ALA A 36 3.76 -9.72 -0.22
CA ALA A 36 4.58 -10.80 -0.79
C ALA A 36 4.47 -12.09 0.05
N ALA A 37 3.26 -12.60 0.24
CA ALA A 37 2.92 -13.68 1.17
C ALA A 37 3.60 -15.03 0.90
N THR A 38 4.22 -15.23 -0.26
CA THR A 38 4.98 -16.43 -0.58
C THR A 38 6.41 -16.42 -0.04
N ILE A 39 6.96 -15.26 0.28
CA ILE A 39 8.37 -15.09 0.71
C ILE A 39 8.53 -14.40 2.05
N ALA A 40 7.47 -13.78 2.56
CA ALA A 40 7.40 -13.12 3.86
C ALA A 40 6.03 -13.38 4.51
N PRO A 41 5.89 -13.26 5.85
CA PRO A 41 4.60 -13.46 6.50
C PRO A 41 3.55 -12.49 5.96
N GLU A 42 2.38 -13.03 5.58
CA GLU A 42 1.26 -12.26 5.02
C GLU A 42 0.87 -11.08 5.91
N ASN A 43 0.42 -9.97 5.28
CA ASN A 43 -0.13 -8.83 6.00
C ASN A 43 0.82 -8.22 7.06
N THR A 44 2.15 -8.32 6.86
CA THR A 44 3.17 -7.69 7.72
C THR A 44 4.00 -6.65 6.97
N MET A 45 4.73 -5.81 7.70
CA MET A 45 5.66 -4.86 7.08
C MET A 45 6.75 -5.57 6.26
N ALA A 46 7.20 -6.75 6.68
CA ALA A 46 8.18 -7.55 5.92
C ALA A 46 7.65 -7.97 4.53
N SER A 47 6.34 -8.26 4.41
CA SER A 47 5.72 -8.55 3.10
C SER A 47 5.60 -7.29 2.24
N VAL A 48 5.34 -6.14 2.84
CA VAL A 48 5.30 -4.83 2.16
C VAL A 48 6.69 -4.44 1.65
N ASP A 49 7.72 -4.53 2.50
CA ASP A 49 9.11 -4.25 2.11
C ASP A 49 9.59 -5.18 0.98
N SER A 50 9.13 -6.42 0.98
CA SER A 50 9.39 -7.36 -0.12
C SER A 50 8.72 -6.91 -1.41
N CYS A 51 7.48 -6.41 -1.38
CA CYS A 51 6.81 -5.84 -2.54
C CYS A 51 7.59 -4.65 -3.10
N ILE A 52 8.04 -3.74 -2.25
CA ILE A 52 8.86 -2.59 -2.64
C ILE A 52 10.15 -3.06 -3.31
N LYS A 53 10.87 -3.99 -2.68
CA LYS A 53 12.13 -4.55 -3.19
C LYS A 53 11.99 -5.15 -4.59
N TYR A 54 10.87 -5.80 -4.88
CA TYR A 54 10.62 -6.46 -6.17
C TYR A 54 9.82 -5.59 -7.16
N GLY A 55 9.57 -4.32 -6.84
CA GLY A 55 8.90 -3.38 -7.75
C GLY A 55 7.41 -3.65 -7.96
N VAL A 56 6.73 -4.29 -7.00
CA VAL A 56 5.29 -4.51 -7.05
C VAL A 56 4.59 -3.20 -6.71
N GLY A 57 3.79 -2.68 -7.63
CA GLY A 57 3.17 -1.35 -7.51
C GLY A 57 1.82 -1.33 -6.80
N ASN A 58 1.20 -2.48 -6.53
CA ASN A 58 -0.08 -2.58 -5.82
C ASN A 58 -0.05 -3.73 -4.81
N ILE A 59 -0.47 -3.46 -3.59
CA ILE A 59 -0.59 -4.45 -2.52
C ILE A 59 -2.06 -4.59 -2.18
N GLU A 60 -2.54 -5.81 -2.17
CA GLU A 60 -3.83 -6.14 -1.59
C GLU A 60 -3.64 -6.49 -0.12
N CYS A 61 -4.58 -6.05 0.72
CA CYS A 61 -4.58 -6.31 2.15
C CYS A 61 -6.00 -6.43 2.70
N ASP A 62 -6.12 -7.26 3.72
CA ASP A 62 -7.35 -7.42 4.48
C ASP A 62 -7.34 -6.49 5.71
N VAL A 63 -8.50 -5.97 6.12
CA VAL A 63 -8.56 -5.10 7.29
C VAL A 63 -9.50 -5.63 8.35
N CYS A 64 -9.03 -5.58 9.60
CA CYS A 64 -9.77 -5.86 10.81
C CYS A 64 -9.71 -4.66 11.76
N ILE A 65 -10.64 -4.61 12.72
CA ILE A 65 -10.73 -3.52 13.69
C ILE A 65 -10.61 -4.07 15.12
N SER A 66 -9.81 -3.41 15.96
CA SER A 66 -9.67 -3.72 17.38
C SER A 66 -10.87 -3.22 18.20
N LYS A 67 -10.91 -3.60 19.48
CA LYS A 67 -11.94 -3.17 20.44
C LYS A 67 -12.02 -1.66 20.60
N ASP A 68 -10.88 -0.98 20.53
CA ASP A 68 -10.73 0.48 20.64
C ASP A 68 -10.65 1.19 19.28
N SER A 69 -11.17 0.54 18.23
CA SER A 69 -11.37 1.12 16.89
C SER A 69 -10.09 1.45 16.12
N VAL A 70 -8.97 0.75 16.37
CA VAL A 70 -7.77 0.83 15.56
C VAL A 70 -7.81 -0.22 14.45
N PHE A 71 -7.48 0.16 13.21
CA PHE A 71 -7.45 -0.75 12.07
C PHE A 71 -6.11 -1.45 11.92
N TYR A 72 -6.16 -2.76 11.75
CA TYR A 72 -5.02 -3.65 11.52
C TYR A 72 -5.15 -4.37 10.19
N VAL A 73 -4.01 -4.73 9.62
CA VAL A 73 -3.92 -5.53 8.40
C VAL A 73 -3.85 -7.00 8.81
N LEU A 74 -4.97 -7.69 8.69
CA LEU A 74 -5.15 -9.08 9.12
C LEU A 74 -6.31 -9.72 8.36
N HIS A 75 -6.09 -10.94 7.83
CA HIS A 75 -7.13 -11.63 7.05
C HIS A 75 -8.25 -12.22 7.92
N ASP A 76 -7.87 -12.92 8.96
CA ASP A 76 -8.82 -13.62 9.81
C ASP A 76 -9.41 -12.66 10.85
N SER A 77 -10.64 -12.90 11.26
CA SER A 77 -11.25 -12.16 12.38
C SER A 77 -10.64 -12.52 13.75
N THR A 78 -9.72 -13.50 13.77
CA THR A 78 -9.02 -13.97 14.96
C THR A 78 -7.51 -13.89 14.77
N LEU A 79 -6.77 -13.86 15.89
CA LEU A 79 -5.32 -13.72 15.93
C LEU A 79 -4.56 -15.05 15.74
N ASP A 80 -5.24 -16.18 15.86
CA ASP A 80 -4.69 -17.51 16.10
C ASP A 80 -3.74 -18.02 15.03
N ARG A 81 -4.02 -17.78 13.75
CA ARG A 81 -3.28 -18.39 12.64
C ARG A 81 -1.95 -17.73 12.36
N THR A 82 -1.90 -16.40 12.43
CA THR A 82 -0.76 -15.62 11.97
C THR A 82 -0.09 -14.79 13.06
N THR A 83 -0.48 -15.01 14.32
CA THR A 83 0.14 -14.35 15.46
C THR A 83 0.33 -15.31 16.63
N ASN A 84 1.01 -14.86 17.68
CA ASN A 84 1.09 -15.57 18.96
C ASN A 84 -0.07 -15.21 19.91
N GLY A 85 -1.05 -14.40 19.48
CA GLY A 85 -2.30 -14.13 20.18
C GLY A 85 -3.39 -15.14 19.85
N THR A 86 -4.51 -15.09 20.58
CA THR A 86 -5.63 -16.01 20.38
C THR A 86 -6.98 -15.28 20.46
N GLY A 87 -7.98 -15.80 19.74
CA GLY A 87 -9.34 -15.27 19.77
C GLY A 87 -9.57 -14.06 18.89
N ALA A 88 -10.76 -13.47 18.98
CA ALA A 88 -11.20 -12.41 18.07
C ALA A 88 -10.45 -11.09 18.31
N ILE A 89 -9.86 -10.52 17.26
CA ILE A 89 -9.15 -9.23 17.32
C ILE A 89 -10.02 -8.10 17.86
N SER A 90 -11.34 -8.13 17.61
CA SER A 90 -12.31 -7.15 18.09
C SER A 90 -12.52 -7.16 19.62
N GLN A 91 -11.95 -8.12 20.31
CA GLN A 91 -11.96 -8.19 21.79
C GLN A 91 -10.67 -7.64 22.41
N TRP A 92 -9.64 -7.38 21.63
CA TRP A 92 -8.34 -6.92 22.06
C TRP A 92 -8.19 -5.40 21.93
N LEU A 93 -7.50 -4.78 22.89
CA LEU A 93 -7.07 -3.39 22.77
C LEU A 93 -5.87 -3.28 21.84
N SER A 94 -5.75 -2.17 21.14
CA SER A 94 -4.63 -1.93 20.22
C SER A 94 -3.27 -2.02 20.94
N ALA A 95 -3.16 -1.55 22.15
CA ALA A 95 -1.93 -1.62 22.95
C ALA A 95 -1.44 -3.06 23.16
N ASP A 96 -2.36 -4.02 23.30
CA ASP A 96 -2.03 -5.43 23.47
C ASP A 96 -1.68 -6.07 22.12
N ILE A 97 -2.44 -5.75 21.05
CA ILE A 97 -2.19 -6.25 19.69
C ILE A 97 -0.80 -5.83 19.20
N ASP A 98 -0.36 -4.61 19.49
CA ASP A 98 0.96 -4.09 19.09
C ASP A 98 2.13 -4.87 19.70
N THR A 99 1.90 -5.65 20.74
CA THR A 99 2.93 -6.49 21.36
C THR A 99 3.08 -7.86 20.72
N LEU A 100 2.10 -8.30 19.92
CA LEU A 100 2.06 -9.63 19.34
C LEU A 100 3.11 -9.82 18.24
N ASP A 101 3.60 -11.05 18.15
CA ASP A 101 4.46 -11.51 17.06
C ASP A 101 3.58 -12.06 15.93
N ALA A 102 3.76 -11.51 14.73
CA ALA A 102 3.06 -11.89 13.51
C ALA A 102 4.00 -12.51 12.45
N GLY A 103 5.23 -12.85 12.83
CA GLY A 103 6.22 -13.35 11.88
C GLY A 103 6.77 -14.74 12.17
N SER A 104 6.90 -15.12 13.41
CA SER A 104 7.53 -16.39 13.83
C SER A 104 6.82 -17.64 13.28
N TRP A 105 5.52 -17.57 13.07
CA TRP A 105 4.72 -18.66 12.48
C TRP A 105 5.16 -19.00 11.06
N PHE A 106 5.64 -18.00 10.31
CA PHE A 106 6.08 -18.18 8.92
C PHE A 106 7.51 -18.73 8.85
N ALA A 107 8.45 -18.11 9.57
CA ALA A 107 9.82 -18.60 9.72
C ALA A 107 10.54 -17.86 10.86
N PRO A 108 11.54 -18.49 11.55
CA PRO A 108 12.27 -17.86 12.66
C PRO A 108 12.93 -16.52 12.32
N ARG A 109 13.37 -16.32 11.07
CA ARG A 109 13.97 -15.06 10.64
C ARG A 109 13.02 -13.86 10.65
N PHE A 110 11.73 -14.09 10.77
CA PHE A 110 10.70 -13.05 10.87
C PHE A 110 10.17 -12.86 12.29
N ALA A 111 10.79 -13.51 13.28
CA ALA A 111 10.43 -13.29 14.68
C ALA A 111 10.49 -11.80 15.02
N GLY A 112 9.51 -11.32 15.78
CA GLY A 112 9.41 -9.92 16.16
C GLY A 112 8.69 -9.02 15.14
N GLN A 113 8.25 -9.54 13.98
CA GLN A 113 7.31 -8.80 13.12
C GLN A 113 6.02 -8.57 13.91
N ARG A 114 5.52 -7.33 13.87
CA ARG A 114 4.29 -6.94 14.58
C ARG A 114 3.07 -7.09 13.68
N VAL A 115 1.90 -7.21 14.31
CA VAL A 115 0.63 -7.06 13.59
C VAL A 115 0.60 -5.65 13.00
N LEU A 116 0.47 -5.55 11.68
CA LEU A 116 0.64 -4.29 10.96
C LEU A 116 -0.59 -3.39 11.15
N ARG A 117 -0.41 -2.19 11.67
CA ARG A 117 -1.44 -1.16 11.67
C ARG A 117 -1.70 -0.67 10.25
N LEU A 118 -2.96 -0.48 9.87
CA LEU A 118 -3.31 0.07 8.55
C LEU A 118 -2.67 1.45 8.33
N THR A 119 -2.60 2.28 9.35
CA THR A 119 -1.95 3.60 9.29
C THR A 119 -0.49 3.49 8.82
N ASP A 120 0.26 2.51 9.35
CA ASP A 120 1.67 2.32 9.00
C ASP A 120 1.82 1.81 7.56
N LEU A 121 0.92 0.91 7.12
CA LEU A 121 0.85 0.48 5.72
C LEU A 121 0.59 1.67 4.79
N LEU A 122 -0.41 2.51 5.09
CA LEU A 122 -0.77 3.66 4.26
C LEU A 122 0.39 4.67 4.14
N ARG A 123 1.07 4.96 5.23
CA ARG A 123 2.26 5.84 5.25
C ARG A 123 3.40 5.27 4.43
N LYS A 124 3.70 3.98 4.61
CA LYS A 124 4.74 3.29 3.83
C LYS A 124 4.39 3.27 2.35
N ALA A 125 3.13 3.01 2.00
CA ALA A 125 2.65 3.03 0.63
C ALA A 125 2.78 4.42 0.00
N LYS A 126 2.43 5.47 0.73
CA LYS A 126 2.57 6.86 0.28
C LYS A 126 4.02 7.24 -0.01
N GLU A 127 4.93 6.87 0.89
CA GLU A 127 6.37 7.12 0.76
C GLU A 127 6.95 6.50 -0.54
N HIS A 128 6.47 5.30 -0.90
CA HIS A 128 6.97 4.54 -2.04
C HIS A 128 6.08 4.60 -3.30
N GLY A 129 5.02 5.42 -3.30
CA GLY A 129 4.11 5.56 -4.44
C GLY A 129 3.31 4.29 -4.77
N LEU A 130 3.06 3.44 -3.78
CA LEU A 130 2.29 2.20 -3.95
C LEU A 130 0.79 2.49 -3.97
N ARG A 131 0.05 1.64 -4.66
CA ARG A 131 -1.40 1.54 -4.53
C ARG A 131 -1.76 0.45 -3.53
N ILE A 132 -2.88 0.63 -2.83
CA ILE A 132 -3.40 -0.36 -1.90
C ILE A 132 -4.79 -0.79 -2.35
N THR A 133 -5.03 -2.09 -2.40
CA THR A 133 -6.37 -2.67 -2.55
C THR A 133 -6.81 -3.21 -1.20
N ILE A 134 -7.82 -2.61 -0.62
CA ILE A 134 -8.34 -2.96 0.71
C ILE A 134 -9.52 -3.91 0.54
N ASP A 135 -9.40 -5.16 1.02
CA ASP A 135 -10.54 -6.06 1.17
C ASP A 135 -11.27 -5.74 2.48
N TYR A 136 -12.40 -5.03 2.33
CA TYR A 136 -13.23 -4.65 3.45
C TYR A 136 -14.32 -5.70 3.70
N ARG A 137 -14.34 -6.24 4.90
CA ARG A 137 -15.30 -7.28 5.29
C ARG A 137 -16.39 -6.79 6.23
N ASN A 138 -16.02 -6.10 7.29
CA ASN A 138 -16.97 -5.57 8.30
C ASN A 138 -16.33 -4.54 9.22
N GLY A 139 -17.21 -3.80 9.93
CA GLY A 139 -16.84 -2.90 11.04
C GLY A 139 -16.23 -1.57 10.62
N GLY A 140 -16.80 -0.45 11.06
CA GLY A 140 -16.16 0.86 11.00
C GLY A 140 -15.92 1.45 9.60
N LEU A 141 -16.77 1.18 8.59
CA LEU A 141 -16.55 1.69 7.21
C LEU A 141 -16.34 3.21 7.15
N HIS A 142 -17.10 3.97 7.93
CA HIS A 142 -16.96 5.42 8.00
C HIS A 142 -15.60 5.83 8.61
N GLN A 143 -15.21 5.17 9.71
CA GLN A 143 -13.92 5.42 10.36
C GLN A 143 -12.76 5.03 9.45
N LEU A 144 -12.87 3.89 8.72
CA LEU A 144 -11.88 3.47 7.72
C LEU A 144 -11.69 4.52 6.63
N LEU A 145 -12.78 5.02 6.05
CA LEU A 145 -12.72 6.08 5.04
C LEU A 145 -12.07 7.36 5.56
N ASN A 146 -12.43 7.78 6.78
CA ASN A 146 -11.84 8.96 7.40
C ASN A 146 -10.32 8.76 7.60
N LEU A 147 -9.90 7.62 8.14
CA LEU A 147 -8.47 7.29 8.29
C LEU A 147 -7.72 7.41 6.97
N ILE A 148 -8.25 6.83 5.89
CA ILE A 148 -7.60 6.86 4.58
C ILE A 148 -7.56 8.27 4.00
N LYS A 149 -8.60 9.08 4.21
CA LYS A 149 -8.64 10.50 3.84
C LYS A 149 -7.62 11.33 4.62
N ASP A 150 -7.54 11.12 5.93
CA ASP A 150 -6.61 11.83 6.82
C ASP A 150 -5.15 11.53 6.48
N GLU A 151 -4.83 10.30 6.07
CA GLU A 151 -3.50 9.92 5.56
C GLU A 151 -3.26 10.41 4.11
N GLY A 152 -4.28 10.97 3.43
CA GLY A 152 -4.19 11.48 2.06
C GLY A 152 -3.95 10.39 1.03
N MET A 153 -4.53 9.19 1.24
CA MET A 153 -4.33 8.01 0.41
C MET A 153 -5.55 7.58 -0.39
N LEU A 154 -6.67 8.33 -0.34
CA LEU A 154 -7.93 7.91 -0.93
C LEU A 154 -7.85 7.60 -2.44
N GLU A 155 -7.13 8.42 -3.21
CA GLU A 155 -6.95 8.22 -4.66
C GLU A 155 -6.00 7.05 -4.98
N ASN A 156 -5.19 6.64 -4.01
CA ASN A 156 -4.25 5.52 -4.14
C ASN A 156 -4.81 4.21 -3.59
N CYS A 157 -6.04 4.21 -3.06
CA CYS A 157 -6.71 3.03 -2.55
C CYS A 157 -7.83 2.57 -3.49
N ASN A 158 -7.88 1.26 -3.72
CA ASN A 158 -9.04 0.56 -4.28
C ASN A 158 -9.71 -0.23 -3.17
N PHE A 159 -10.99 -0.59 -3.37
CA PHE A 159 -11.74 -1.34 -2.37
C PHE A 159 -12.44 -2.54 -2.99
N THR A 160 -12.38 -3.66 -2.29
CA THR A 160 -13.19 -4.83 -2.55
C THR A 160 -14.12 -5.09 -1.38
N PHE A 161 -15.29 -5.65 -1.67
CA PHE A 161 -16.35 -5.86 -0.69
C PHE A 161 -16.93 -7.25 -0.87
N SER A 162 -16.96 -8.03 0.19
CA SER A 162 -17.61 -9.34 0.21
C SER A 162 -19.16 -9.25 0.22
N LYS A 163 -19.71 -8.07 0.56
CA LYS A 163 -21.16 -7.83 0.64
C LYS A 163 -21.57 -6.63 -0.21
N GLU A 164 -22.53 -6.80 -1.09
CA GLU A 164 -23.07 -5.74 -1.96
C GLU A 164 -23.56 -4.52 -1.16
N TYR A 165 -24.15 -4.73 0.03
CA TYR A 165 -24.57 -3.66 0.90
C TYR A 165 -23.43 -2.71 1.27
N HIS A 166 -22.25 -3.25 1.61
CA HIS A 166 -21.08 -2.43 1.95
C HIS A 166 -20.61 -1.61 0.74
N ALA A 167 -20.60 -2.21 -0.45
CA ALA A 167 -20.27 -1.49 -1.68
C ALA A 167 -21.23 -0.33 -1.96
N LYS A 168 -22.54 -0.54 -1.76
CA LYS A 168 -23.55 0.51 -1.90
C LYS A 168 -23.37 1.64 -0.87
N CYS A 169 -23.09 1.30 0.38
CA CYS A 169 -22.79 2.29 1.43
C CYS A 169 -21.53 3.09 1.09
N PHE A 170 -20.46 2.40 0.71
CA PHE A 170 -19.21 3.03 0.31
C PHE A 170 -19.41 4.01 -0.84
N ARG A 171 -20.12 3.60 -1.91
CA ARG A 171 -20.36 4.45 -3.08
C ARG A 171 -21.14 5.73 -2.72
N LYS A 172 -22.02 5.69 -1.70
CA LYS A 172 -22.70 6.89 -1.20
C LYS A 172 -21.78 7.82 -0.42
N MET A 173 -20.78 7.28 0.28
CA MET A 173 -19.87 8.03 1.15
C MET A 173 -18.63 8.57 0.41
N ALA A 174 -18.24 7.91 -0.66
CA ALA A 174 -17.08 8.25 -1.46
C ALA A 174 -17.36 8.02 -2.96
N PRO A 175 -18.27 8.82 -3.57
CA PRO A 175 -18.67 8.65 -4.98
C PRO A 175 -17.51 8.91 -5.94
N GLU A 176 -16.49 9.67 -5.52
CA GLU A 176 -15.30 10.02 -6.28
C GLU A 176 -14.30 8.86 -6.43
N VAL A 177 -14.36 7.85 -5.56
CA VAL A 177 -13.45 6.70 -5.60
C VAL A 177 -13.90 5.71 -6.67
N ARG A 178 -12.93 5.19 -7.45
CA ARG A 178 -13.17 4.24 -8.54
C ARG A 178 -13.17 2.79 -8.07
#